data_9eb93cd9189855572b31bfb07b0c92bc
#
_entry.id   9eb93cd9189855572b31bfb07b0c92bc
#
_cell.length_a   1.000
_cell.length_b   1.000
_cell.length_c   1.000
_cell.angle_alpha   90.00
_cell.angle_beta   90.00
_cell.angle_gamma   90.00
#
_symmetry.space_group_name_H-M   'P 1'
#
loop_
_entity.id
_entity.type
_entity.pdbx_description
1 polymer ?
#
loop_
_entity_poly.entity_id
_entity_poly.type
_entity_poly.pdbx_seq_one_letter_code
_entity_poly.pdbx_strand_id
1 'polypeptide(L)'
;DYIFLESTYGNRIHPTNDVLFDLELIINQTIERGGNVIIPSFAVERAQTLMFLLWQLKKQNRIPDIPYIIDTPMGIKVLDVFNDNHQWHKLAPHECEEMCRMFSMITDFEDSINAIYNKKPKVVIAASGMITGGRVLSYLERYIDKLENTVMLVGYQAEGTRGRKLLEGAKEIKFYGKYYPVEAQVTLVEGLSAHGDQNDLLSW
;
A
#
# COMPACT_ATOMS: atom_id res chain seq x y z
N ASP A 1 -0.09 36.63 -17.85
CA ASP A 1 -0.74 35.41 -17.42
C ASP A 1 0.19 34.65 -16.48
N TYR A 2 -0.38 33.90 -15.53
CA TYR A 2 0.34 33.08 -14.56
C TYR A 2 -0.14 31.65 -14.73
N ILE A 3 0.81 30.69 -14.72
CA ILE A 3 0.52 29.26 -14.78
C ILE A 3 1.02 28.63 -13.47
N PHE A 4 0.14 27.89 -12.79
CA PHE A 4 0.49 27.05 -11.66
C PHE A 4 0.31 25.61 -12.07
N LEU A 5 1.40 24.85 -12.06
CA LEU A 5 1.43 23.46 -12.50
C LEU A 5 2.07 22.58 -11.41
N GLU A 6 1.48 21.43 -11.14
CA GLU A 6 2.16 20.42 -10.32
C GLU A 6 3.37 19.87 -11.06
N SER A 7 4.36 19.34 -10.33
CA SER A 7 5.59 18.83 -10.96
C SER A 7 6.20 17.64 -10.23
N THR A 8 5.38 16.87 -9.53
CA THR A 8 5.83 15.73 -8.70
C THR A 8 6.66 14.72 -9.49
N TYR A 9 6.27 14.43 -10.73
CA TYR A 9 7.00 13.57 -11.66
C TYR A 9 7.46 14.30 -12.94
N GLY A 10 7.63 15.63 -12.89
CA GLY A 10 8.05 16.43 -14.04
C GLY A 10 9.44 16.10 -14.59
N ASN A 11 10.24 15.31 -13.89
CA ASN A 11 11.57 14.87 -14.30
C ASN A 11 11.64 13.39 -14.73
N ARG A 12 10.52 12.72 -14.90
CA ARG A 12 10.48 11.29 -15.27
C ARG A 12 9.21 10.95 -16.06
N ILE A 13 9.21 9.78 -16.66
CA ILE A 13 8.07 9.20 -17.37
C ILE A 13 7.57 8.02 -16.54
N HIS A 14 6.24 7.85 -16.47
CA HIS A 14 5.64 6.71 -15.82
C HIS A 14 6.02 5.40 -16.54
N PRO A 15 6.40 4.36 -15.79
CA PRO A 15 6.67 3.08 -16.39
C PRO A 15 5.38 2.47 -16.97
N THR A 16 5.53 1.67 -18.01
CA THR A 16 4.44 0.96 -18.69
C THR A 16 4.27 -0.48 -18.17
N ASN A 17 4.71 -0.76 -16.93
CA ASN A 17 4.62 -2.08 -16.32
C ASN A 17 3.16 -2.48 -16.04
N ASP A 18 2.92 -3.80 -15.99
CA ASP A 18 1.64 -4.36 -15.56
C ASP A 18 1.59 -4.40 -14.03
N VAL A 19 0.94 -3.41 -13.43
CA VAL A 19 0.77 -3.28 -11.97
C VAL A 19 0.08 -4.51 -11.37
N LEU A 20 -0.90 -5.09 -12.05
CA LEU A 20 -1.59 -6.30 -11.57
C LEU A 20 -0.64 -7.49 -11.53
N PHE A 21 0.22 -7.64 -12.54
CA PHE A 21 1.24 -8.69 -12.55
C PHE A 21 2.25 -8.52 -11.42
N ASP A 22 2.73 -7.29 -11.18
CA ASP A 22 3.68 -7.02 -10.09
C ASP A 22 3.07 -7.32 -8.71
N LEU A 23 1.83 -6.89 -8.47
CA LEU A 23 1.11 -7.18 -7.22
C LEU A 23 0.91 -8.69 -7.02
N GLU A 24 0.46 -9.40 -8.05
CA GLU A 24 0.28 -10.86 -8.03
C GLU A 24 1.58 -11.58 -7.67
N LEU A 25 2.66 -11.25 -8.39
CA LEU A 25 3.97 -11.90 -8.22
C LEU A 25 4.49 -11.71 -6.78
N ILE A 26 4.49 -10.48 -6.30
CA ILE A 26 5.01 -10.14 -4.96
C ILE A 26 4.19 -10.83 -3.87
N ILE A 27 2.87 -10.82 -3.98
CA ILE A 27 1.99 -11.44 -2.97
C ILE A 27 2.21 -12.95 -2.96
N ASN A 28 2.12 -13.62 -4.11
CA ASN A 28 2.25 -15.06 -4.19
C ASN A 28 3.62 -15.53 -3.66
N GLN A 29 4.71 -14.93 -4.10
CA GLN A 29 6.05 -15.27 -3.63
C GLN A 29 6.22 -15.05 -2.11
N THR A 30 5.63 -13.99 -1.56
CA THR A 30 5.73 -13.72 -0.13
C THR A 30 4.94 -14.74 0.68
N ILE A 31 3.74 -15.08 0.23
CA ILE A 31 2.89 -16.05 0.94
C ILE A 31 3.45 -17.48 0.83
N GLU A 32 4.02 -17.86 -0.31
CA GLU A 32 4.73 -19.14 -0.46
C GLU A 32 5.89 -19.29 0.53
N ARG A 33 6.58 -18.19 0.89
CA ARG A 33 7.61 -18.19 1.95
C ARG A 33 7.03 -18.20 3.37
N GLY A 34 5.70 -18.18 3.53
CA GLY A 34 5.03 -18.07 4.83
C GLY A 34 5.04 -16.66 5.43
N GLY A 35 5.38 -15.65 4.64
CA GLY A 35 5.53 -14.27 5.07
C GLY A 35 4.26 -13.44 4.98
N ASN A 36 4.39 -12.17 5.38
CA ASN A 36 3.35 -11.14 5.31
C ASN A 36 3.76 -10.05 4.31
N VAL A 37 2.80 -9.51 3.59
CA VAL A 37 3.00 -8.32 2.76
C VAL A 37 2.50 -7.09 3.51
N ILE A 38 3.39 -6.16 3.82
CA ILE A 38 3.07 -4.89 4.46
C ILE A 38 3.14 -3.79 3.41
N ILE A 39 2.03 -3.11 3.19
CA ILE A 39 1.88 -2.06 2.18
C ILE A 39 1.67 -0.72 2.85
N PRO A 40 2.72 0.09 3.03
CA PRO A 40 2.60 1.47 3.47
C PRO A 40 1.78 2.27 2.46
N SER A 41 0.68 2.88 2.87
CA SER A 41 -0.23 3.57 1.95
C SER A 41 -0.75 4.89 2.50
N PHE A 42 -1.02 5.84 1.61
CA PHE A 42 -1.84 6.99 1.92
C PHE A 42 -3.30 6.57 2.10
N ALA A 43 -3.99 7.27 2.99
CA ALA A 43 -5.37 6.94 3.35
C ALA A 43 -6.38 7.30 2.26
N VAL A 44 -6.07 8.34 1.48
CA VAL A 44 -6.93 8.85 0.41
C VAL A 44 -6.38 8.41 -0.93
N GLU A 45 -7.24 7.95 -1.81
CA GLU A 45 -6.98 7.47 -3.17
C GLU A 45 -6.17 6.18 -3.21
N ARG A 46 -4.93 6.16 -2.67
CA ARG A 46 -4.01 5.03 -2.80
C ARG A 46 -4.53 3.74 -2.14
N ALA A 47 -5.11 3.85 -0.94
CA ALA A 47 -5.67 2.69 -0.26
C ALA A 47 -6.85 2.10 -1.06
N GLN A 48 -7.74 2.94 -1.60
CA GLN A 48 -8.89 2.52 -2.39
C GLN A 48 -8.47 1.89 -3.72
N THR A 49 -7.47 2.47 -4.40
CA THR A 49 -6.89 1.89 -5.62
C THR A 49 -6.30 0.51 -5.36
N LEU A 50 -5.53 0.35 -4.29
CA LEU A 50 -4.97 -0.95 -3.90
C LEU A 50 -6.07 -1.97 -3.58
N MET A 51 -7.10 -1.57 -2.84
CA MET A 51 -8.25 -2.44 -2.56
C MET A 51 -8.89 -2.93 -3.85
N PHE A 52 -9.11 -2.04 -4.81
CA PHE A 52 -9.70 -2.38 -6.10
C PHE A 52 -8.82 -3.38 -6.89
N LEU A 53 -7.53 -3.13 -7.00
CA LEU A 53 -6.61 -4.01 -7.73
C LEU A 53 -6.50 -5.39 -7.08
N LEU A 54 -6.40 -5.45 -5.75
CA LEU A 54 -6.37 -6.71 -5.02
C LEU A 54 -7.69 -7.48 -5.13
N TRP A 55 -8.82 -6.77 -5.08
CA TRP A 55 -10.13 -7.38 -5.33
C TRP A 55 -10.25 -7.96 -6.75
N GLN A 56 -9.76 -7.25 -7.77
CA GLN A 56 -9.72 -7.79 -9.14
C GLN A 56 -8.87 -9.07 -9.22
N LEU A 57 -7.68 -9.06 -8.64
CA LEU A 57 -6.80 -10.24 -8.61
C LEU A 57 -7.45 -11.41 -7.88
N LYS A 58 -8.13 -11.15 -6.76
CA LYS A 58 -8.86 -12.16 -5.99
C LYS A 58 -10.02 -12.75 -6.77
N LYS A 59 -10.82 -11.91 -7.45
CA LYS A 59 -11.93 -12.33 -8.30
C LYS A 59 -11.47 -13.22 -9.46
N GLN A 60 -10.24 -13.01 -9.96
CA GLN A 60 -9.59 -13.81 -11.00
C GLN A 60 -8.86 -15.04 -10.44
N ASN A 61 -8.89 -15.31 -9.14
CA ASN A 61 -8.14 -16.38 -8.46
C ASN A 61 -6.62 -16.32 -8.69
N ARG A 62 -6.07 -15.12 -8.87
CA ARG A 62 -4.63 -14.88 -9.10
C ARG A 62 -3.83 -14.71 -7.80
N ILE A 63 -4.49 -14.39 -6.69
CA ILE A 63 -3.89 -14.27 -5.36
C ILE A 63 -4.60 -15.19 -4.36
N PRO A 64 -3.90 -15.64 -3.29
CA PRO A 64 -4.39 -16.68 -2.39
C PRO A 64 -5.55 -16.21 -1.51
N ASP A 65 -6.26 -17.18 -0.92
CA ASP A 65 -7.33 -16.94 0.04
C ASP A 65 -6.79 -16.82 1.46
N ILE A 66 -6.36 -15.62 1.80
CA ILE A 66 -5.73 -15.22 3.07
C ILE A 66 -6.38 -13.96 3.61
N PRO A 67 -6.12 -13.55 4.86
CA PRO A 67 -6.56 -12.26 5.37
C PRO A 67 -5.97 -11.08 4.59
N TYR A 68 -6.85 -10.20 4.11
CA TYR A 68 -6.55 -8.88 3.56
C TYR A 68 -7.05 -7.83 4.55
N ILE A 69 -6.17 -6.95 5.01
CA ILE A 69 -6.43 -6.04 6.12
C ILE A 69 -6.23 -4.61 5.68
N ILE A 70 -7.19 -3.75 6.02
CA ILE A 70 -7.07 -2.29 5.96
C ILE A 70 -6.95 -1.78 7.40
N ASP A 71 -5.77 -1.30 7.77
CA ASP A 71 -5.48 -0.72 9.07
C ASP A 71 -5.11 0.76 8.95
N THR A 72 -6.06 1.54 8.50
CA THR A 72 -6.01 3.00 8.38
C THR A 72 -7.38 3.60 8.67
N PRO A 73 -7.66 4.06 9.90
CA PRO A 73 -8.98 4.60 10.25
C PRO A 73 -9.45 5.74 9.35
N MET A 74 -8.53 6.60 8.90
CA MET A 74 -8.87 7.65 7.93
C MET A 74 -9.24 7.05 6.58
N GLY A 75 -8.50 6.04 6.09
CA GLY A 75 -8.78 5.38 4.82
C GLY A 75 -10.15 4.69 4.82
N ILE A 76 -10.56 4.12 5.95
CA ILE A 76 -11.88 3.52 6.13
C ILE A 76 -12.98 4.59 6.04
N LYS A 77 -12.81 5.74 6.69
CA LYS A 77 -13.76 6.87 6.56
C LYS A 77 -13.84 7.42 5.13
N VAL A 78 -12.74 7.38 4.39
CA VAL A 78 -12.74 7.75 2.97
C VAL A 78 -13.54 6.76 2.13
N LEU A 79 -13.56 5.46 2.51
CA LEU A 79 -14.40 4.46 1.83
C LEU A 79 -15.90 4.76 1.98
N ASP A 80 -16.35 5.30 3.12
CA ASP A 80 -17.73 5.71 3.30
C ASP A 80 -18.08 6.81 2.26
N VAL A 81 -17.22 7.84 2.15
CA VAL A 81 -17.40 8.90 1.15
C VAL A 81 -17.34 8.34 -0.28
N PHE A 82 -16.44 7.40 -0.55
CA PHE A 82 -16.33 6.75 -1.85
C PHE A 82 -17.60 5.97 -2.20
N ASN A 83 -18.14 5.19 -1.27
CA ASN A 83 -19.34 4.40 -1.45
C ASN A 83 -20.60 5.27 -1.61
N ASP A 84 -20.65 6.44 -0.97
CA ASP A 84 -21.79 7.36 -1.07
C ASP A 84 -21.80 8.18 -2.37
N ASN A 85 -20.70 8.15 -3.14
CA ASN A 85 -20.51 9.00 -4.32
C ASN A 85 -20.23 8.19 -5.60
N HIS A 86 -21.06 7.20 -5.89
CA HIS A 86 -20.94 6.32 -7.07
C HIS A 86 -20.83 7.04 -8.42
N GLN A 87 -21.41 8.26 -8.53
CA GLN A 87 -21.38 9.06 -9.74
C GLN A 87 -19.97 9.60 -10.09
N TRP A 88 -19.02 9.53 -9.16
CA TRP A 88 -17.66 10.04 -9.34
C TRP A 88 -16.60 8.96 -9.62
N HIS A 89 -17.01 7.68 -9.66
CA HIS A 89 -16.11 6.58 -9.99
C HIS A 89 -16.80 5.54 -10.87
N LYS A 90 -16.03 4.61 -11.42
CA LYS A 90 -16.51 3.64 -12.44
C LYS A 90 -17.08 2.34 -11.84
N LEU A 91 -16.98 2.13 -10.53
CA LEU A 91 -17.49 0.91 -9.89
C LEU A 91 -19.01 1.00 -9.69
N ALA A 92 -19.72 -0.09 -10.00
CA ALA A 92 -21.11 -0.24 -9.63
C ALA A 92 -21.25 -0.43 -8.10
N PRO A 93 -22.40 -0.07 -7.50
CA PRO A 93 -22.60 -0.20 -6.05
C PRO A 93 -22.29 -1.60 -5.50
N HIS A 94 -22.71 -2.67 -6.19
CA HIS A 94 -22.46 -4.04 -5.78
C HIS A 94 -20.96 -4.41 -5.83
N GLU A 95 -20.19 -3.85 -6.77
CA GLU A 95 -18.74 -4.07 -6.86
C GLU A 95 -18.01 -3.39 -5.69
N CYS A 96 -18.46 -2.21 -5.27
CA CYS A 96 -17.94 -1.55 -4.07
C CYS A 96 -18.17 -2.40 -2.83
N GLU A 97 -19.38 -2.97 -2.67
CA GLU A 97 -19.68 -3.86 -1.55
C GLU A 97 -18.83 -5.14 -1.57
N GLU A 98 -18.68 -5.78 -2.73
CA GLU A 98 -17.84 -6.98 -2.88
C GLU A 98 -16.37 -6.68 -2.53
N MET A 99 -15.85 -5.57 -3.05
CA MET A 99 -14.50 -5.11 -2.74
C MET A 99 -14.33 -4.89 -1.22
N CYS A 100 -15.25 -4.17 -0.60
CA CYS A 100 -15.18 -3.88 0.84
C CYS A 100 -15.26 -5.17 1.69
N ARG A 101 -16.10 -6.15 1.31
CA ARG A 101 -16.24 -7.43 2.04
C ARG A 101 -14.97 -8.29 2.01
N MET A 102 -14.10 -8.10 1.04
CA MET A 102 -12.82 -8.82 0.96
C MET A 102 -11.88 -8.45 2.11
N PHE A 103 -11.99 -7.24 2.65
CA PHE A 103 -11.04 -6.70 3.61
C PHE A 103 -11.59 -6.70 5.03
N SER A 104 -10.74 -7.08 5.97
CA SER A 104 -10.94 -6.80 7.40
C SER A 104 -10.59 -5.35 7.67
N MET A 105 -11.58 -4.51 7.97
CA MET A 105 -11.41 -3.08 8.25
C MET A 105 -11.16 -2.87 9.73
N ILE A 106 -9.97 -2.41 10.10
CA ILE A 106 -9.57 -2.20 11.49
C ILE A 106 -9.67 -0.71 11.84
N THR A 107 -10.58 -0.38 12.75
CA THR A 107 -10.75 0.97 13.30
C THR A 107 -10.07 1.15 14.64
N ASP A 108 -10.12 0.14 15.49
CA ASP A 108 -9.64 0.19 16.85
C ASP A 108 -8.19 -0.26 16.99
N PHE A 109 -7.52 0.27 18.00
CA PHE A 109 -6.10 -0.05 18.22
C PHE A 109 -5.90 -1.47 18.73
N GLU A 110 -6.83 -2.00 19.52
CA GLU A 110 -6.79 -3.36 20.03
C GLU A 110 -6.86 -4.39 18.88
N ASP A 111 -7.76 -4.17 17.92
CA ASP A 111 -7.86 -5.01 16.72
C ASP A 111 -6.60 -4.92 15.85
N SER A 112 -5.96 -3.76 15.80
CA SER A 112 -4.66 -3.59 15.15
C SER A 112 -3.59 -4.48 15.82
N ILE A 113 -3.54 -4.50 17.15
CA ILE A 113 -2.63 -5.36 17.89
C ILE A 113 -2.92 -6.85 17.62
N ASN A 114 -4.20 -7.25 17.64
CA ASN A 114 -4.61 -8.61 17.31
C ASN A 114 -4.18 -9.03 15.91
N ALA A 115 -4.33 -8.14 14.92
CA ALA A 115 -3.89 -8.37 13.54
C ALA A 115 -2.37 -8.50 13.42
N ILE A 116 -1.60 -7.66 14.14
CA ILE A 116 -0.13 -7.72 14.18
C ILE A 116 0.36 -9.04 14.75
N TYR A 117 -0.24 -9.53 15.82
CA TYR A 117 0.21 -10.78 16.47
C TYR A 117 -0.41 -12.05 15.91
N ASN A 118 -1.38 -11.96 15.02
CA ASN A 118 -1.91 -13.12 14.30
C ASN A 118 -0.81 -13.73 13.41
N LYS A 119 -0.56 -15.02 13.58
CA LYS A 119 0.52 -15.77 12.90
C LYS A 119 0.21 -16.16 11.45
N LYS A 120 -1.05 -16.03 11.01
CA LYS A 120 -1.42 -16.36 9.62
C LYS A 120 -0.79 -15.37 8.65
N PRO A 121 -0.20 -15.84 7.53
CA PRO A 121 0.20 -14.98 6.43
C PRO A 121 -0.95 -14.07 5.99
N LYS A 122 -0.64 -12.82 5.72
CA LYS A 122 -1.64 -11.78 5.40
C LYS A 122 -1.07 -10.67 4.53
N VAL A 123 -1.96 -9.92 3.89
CA VAL A 123 -1.65 -8.64 3.24
C VAL A 123 -2.24 -7.52 4.09
N VAL A 124 -1.43 -6.52 4.42
CA VAL A 124 -1.85 -5.38 5.25
C VAL A 124 -1.59 -4.07 4.52
N ILE A 125 -2.63 -3.28 4.33
CA ILE A 125 -2.54 -1.89 3.88
C ILE A 125 -2.69 -0.98 5.10
N ALA A 126 -1.63 -0.21 5.43
CA ALA A 126 -1.63 0.63 6.62
C ALA A 126 -0.98 2.00 6.37
N ALA A 127 -1.49 3.05 7.01
CA ALA A 127 -0.91 4.40 6.93
C ALA A 127 0.26 4.54 7.91
N SER A 128 1.26 5.35 7.57
CA SER A 128 1.39 6.30 6.47
C SER A 128 2.20 5.73 5.29
N GLY A 129 1.95 6.26 4.09
CA GLY A 129 2.57 5.76 2.86
C GLY A 129 4.08 5.97 2.72
N MET A 130 4.66 6.91 3.47
CA MET A 130 6.13 7.16 3.50
C MET A 130 6.77 6.67 4.81
N ILE A 131 6.06 5.90 5.62
CA ILE A 131 6.52 5.33 6.90
C ILE A 131 6.98 6.42 7.88
N THR A 132 6.37 7.60 7.83
CA THR A 132 6.69 8.71 8.72
C THR A 132 6.03 8.58 10.09
N GLY A 133 4.93 7.84 10.17
CA GLY A 133 4.13 7.62 11.37
C GLY A 133 3.02 6.60 11.09
N GLY A 134 2.00 6.59 11.97
CA GLY A 134 0.81 5.76 11.80
C GLY A 134 1.00 4.28 12.16
N ARG A 135 -0.05 3.51 11.96
CA ARG A 135 -0.12 2.09 12.37
C ARG A 135 0.85 1.19 11.63
N VAL A 136 1.27 1.56 10.42
CA VAL A 136 2.29 0.84 9.66
C VAL A 136 3.59 0.64 10.43
N LEU A 137 3.95 1.57 11.34
CA LEU A 137 5.18 1.44 12.15
C LEU A 137 5.14 0.21 13.05
N SER A 138 4.00 -0.11 13.66
CA SER A 138 3.86 -1.28 14.53
C SER A 138 3.93 -2.59 13.76
N TYR A 139 3.41 -2.63 12.54
CA TYR A 139 3.59 -3.78 11.64
C TYR A 139 5.06 -3.93 11.24
N LEU A 140 5.73 -2.84 10.87
CA LEU A 140 7.13 -2.89 10.48
C LEU A 140 8.05 -3.24 11.65
N GLU A 141 7.80 -2.70 12.85
CA GLU A 141 8.52 -3.10 14.06
C GLU A 141 8.47 -4.61 14.29
N ARG A 142 7.34 -5.24 13.97
CA ARG A 142 7.12 -6.68 14.18
C ARG A 142 7.70 -7.57 13.08
N TYR A 143 7.78 -7.05 11.84
CA TYR A 143 7.97 -7.89 10.66
C TYR A 143 9.21 -7.57 9.83
N ILE A 144 9.87 -6.39 10.04
CA ILE A 144 10.96 -5.92 9.18
C ILE A 144 12.25 -6.76 9.32
N ASP A 145 12.45 -7.41 10.46
CA ASP A 145 13.59 -8.25 10.82
C ASP A 145 13.44 -9.72 10.39
N LYS A 146 12.54 -10.03 9.47
CA LYS A 146 12.22 -11.40 9.05
C LYS A 146 12.24 -11.54 7.54
N LEU A 147 13.07 -12.45 7.05
CA LEU A 147 13.33 -12.72 5.63
C LEU A 147 12.08 -13.13 4.82
N GLU A 148 11.14 -13.80 5.47
CA GLU A 148 9.92 -14.25 4.81
C GLU A 148 8.98 -13.12 4.42
N ASN A 149 9.06 -11.95 5.08
CA ASN A 149 8.15 -10.83 4.86
C ASN A 149 8.57 -9.93 3.70
N THR A 150 7.60 -9.16 3.20
CA THR A 150 7.82 -8.13 2.18
C THR A 150 7.22 -6.80 2.61
N VAL A 151 7.99 -5.73 2.48
CA VAL A 151 7.52 -4.34 2.51
C VAL A 151 7.33 -3.87 1.08
N MET A 152 6.09 -3.69 0.66
CA MET A 152 5.74 -3.28 -0.69
C MET A 152 5.43 -1.78 -0.70
N LEU A 153 6.36 -0.98 -1.20
CA LEU A 153 6.17 0.45 -1.41
C LEU A 153 5.37 0.65 -2.71
N VAL A 154 4.40 1.57 -2.68
CA VAL A 154 3.42 1.73 -3.77
C VAL A 154 3.26 3.21 -4.20
N GLY A 155 4.26 4.01 -3.95
CA GLY A 155 4.24 5.42 -4.32
C GLY A 155 5.55 6.12 -4.00
N TYR A 156 5.58 7.39 -4.33
CA TYR A 156 6.74 8.24 -4.11
C TYR A 156 7.19 8.23 -2.64
N GLN A 157 8.50 8.12 -2.46
CA GLN A 157 9.14 8.18 -1.14
C GLN A 157 10.04 9.42 -1.07
N ALA A 158 9.61 10.41 -0.29
CA ALA A 158 10.34 11.67 -0.15
C ALA A 158 11.66 11.48 0.61
N GLU A 159 12.65 12.29 0.29
CA GLU A 159 13.93 12.33 0.99
C GLU A 159 13.73 12.53 2.50
N GLY A 160 14.57 11.90 3.29
CA GLY A 160 14.51 11.95 4.75
C GLY A 160 13.47 11.02 5.39
N THR A 161 12.55 10.42 4.62
CA THR A 161 11.54 9.48 5.14
C THR A 161 12.12 8.08 5.35
N ARG A 162 11.45 7.28 6.19
CA ARG A 162 11.83 5.87 6.38
C ARG A 162 11.57 5.05 5.13
N GLY A 163 10.47 5.33 4.41
CA GLY A 163 10.18 4.67 3.14
C GLY A 163 11.30 4.86 2.12
N ARG A 164 11.85 6.09 2.02
CA ARG A 164 13.00 6.38 1.15
C ARG A 164 14.25 5.61 1.58
N LYS A 165 14.57 5.58 2.86
CA LYS A 165 15.70 4.80 3.37
C LYS A 165 15.59 3.31 3.06
N LEU A 166 14.40 2.73 3.22
CA LEU A 166 14.15 1.33 2.86
C LEU A 166 14.34 1.09 1.36
N LEU A 167 13.82 1.99 0.52
CA LEU A 167 13.96 1.90 -0.93
C LEU A 167 15.44 1.98 -1.37
N GLU A 168 16.26 2.74 -0.66
CA GLU A 168 17.70 2.89 -0.88
C GLU A 168 18.53 1.74 -0.29
N GLY A 169 17.88 0.72 0.30
CA GLY A 169 18.55 -0.48 0.79
C GLY A 169 19.18 -0.32 2.18
N ALA A 170 18.60 0.53 3.04
CA ALA A 170 19.04 0.64 4.43
C ALA A 170 19.10 -0.73 5.12
N LYS A 171 20.21 -1.03 5.79
CA LYS A 171 20.41 -2.30 6.51
C LYS A 171 19.76 -2.33 7.89
N GLU A 172 19.47 -1.15 8.43
CA GLU A 172 18.75 -0.99 9.69
C GLU A 172 17.82 0.21 9.60
N ILE A 173 16.74 0.18 10.37
CA ILE A 173 15.75 1.27 10.42
C ILE A 173 15.27 1.51 11.84
N LYS A 174 14.96 2.77 12.17
CA LYS A 174 14.56 3.17 13.53
C LYS A 174 13.04 3.29 13.67
N PHE A 175 12.46 2.49 14.59
CA PHE A 175 11.08 2.61 15.04
C PHE A 175 11.04 2.83 16.55
N TYR A 176 10.20 3.73 17.04
CA TYR A 176 9.98 3.98 18.47
C TYR A 176 11.28 4.09 19.30
N GLY A 177 12.31 4.73 18.73
CA GLY A 177 13.59 4.95 19.41
C GLY A 177 14.61 3.80 19.29
N LYS A 178 14.24 2.63 18.77
CA LYS A 178 15.10 1.44 18.60
C LYS A 178 15.41 1.20 17.13
N TYR A 179 16.61 0.63 16.86
CA TYR A 179 17.01 0.17 15.53
C TYR A 179 16.66 -1.30 15.34
N TYR A 180 16.19 -1.63 14.17
CA TYR A 180 15.84 -2.99 13.73
C TYR A 180 16.58 -3.30 12.44
N PRO A 181 17.17 -4.50 12.29
CA PRO A 181 17.75 -4.91 11.02
C PRO A 181 16.65 -5.03 9.96
N VAL A 182 17.00 -4.71 8.71
CA VAL A 182 16.10 -4.85 7.57
C VAL A 182 16.45 -6.15 6.86
N GLU A 183 15.73 -7.20 7.18
CA GLU A 183 15.85 -8.53 6.56
C GLU A 183 14.69 -8.81 5.59
N ALA A 184 13.53 -8.17 5.82
CA ALA A 184 12.38 -8.28 4.91
C ALA A 184 12.74 -7.77 3.51
N GLN A 185 12.18 -8.40 2.50
CA GLN A 185 12.30 -7.91 1.13
C GLN A 185 11.61 -6.55 1.01
N VAL A 186 12.31 -5.56 0.45
CA VAL A 186 11.74 -4.25 0.12
C VAL A 186 11.57 -4.16 -1.39
N THR A 187 10.37 -3.87 -1.85
CA THR A 187 10.05 -3.73 -3.28
C THR A 187 9.23 -2.48 -3.53
N LEU A 188 9.33 -1.94 -4.74
CA LEU A 188 8.54 -0.81 -5.22
C LEU A 188 7.65 -1.27 -6.36
N VAL A 189 6.36 -1.02 -6.25
CA VAL A 189 5.40 -1.14 -7.36
C VAL A 189 5.15 0.27 -7.90
N GLU A 190 5.55 0.49 -9.13
CA GLU A 190 5.36 1.75 -9.84
C GLU A 190 4.07 1.73 -10.68
N GLY A 191 3.72 2.85 -11.32
CA GLY A 191 2.54 2.95 -12.19
C GLY A 191 1.21 3.19 -11.46
N LEU A 192 1.24 3.45 -10.15
CA LEU A 192 0.05 3.77 -9.35
C LEU A 192 -0.12 5.28 -9.10
N SER A 193 0.67 6.15 -9.72
CA SER A 193 0.57 7.59 -9.48
C SER A 193 -0.65 8.21 -10.17
N ALA A 194 -1.30 9.15 -9.47
CA ALA A 194 -2.31 10.03 -10.05
C ALA A 194 -1.72 11.37 -10.53
N HIS A 195 -0.43 11.61 -10.29
CA HIS A 195 0.27 12.79 -10.80
C HIS A 195 0.66 12.60 -12.25
N GLY A 196 0.64 13.68 -13.03
CA GLY A 196 1.14 13.68 -14.40
C GLY A 196 2.65 13.43 -14.46
N ASP A 197 3.11 12.70 -15.46
CA ASP A 197 4.52 12.55 -15.77
C ASP A 197 5.03 13.73 -16.65
N GLN A 198 6.30 13.68 -17.04
CA GLN A 198 6.89 14.74 -17.86
C GLN A 198 6.12 14.98 -19.16
N ASN A 199 5.67 13.92 -19.84
CA ASN A 199 4.94 14.04 -21.10
C ASN A 199 3.55 14.62 -20.88
N ASP A 200 2.86 14.19 -19.82
CA ASP A 200 1.55 14.73 -19.45
C ASP A 200 1.64 16.24 -19.19
N LEU A 201 2.61 16.65 -18.38
CA LEU A 201 2.81 18.05 -18.00
C LEU A 201 3.21 18.94 -19.17
N LEU A 202 4.02 18.42 -20.12
CA LEU A 202 4.44 19.16 -21.31
C LEU A 202 3.35 19.24 -22.37
N SER A 203 2.42 18.30 -22.40
CA SER A 203 1.31 18.27 -23.37
C SER A 203 0.11 19.10 -22.92
N TRP A 204 0.00 19.43 -21.67
CA TRP A 204 -1.08 20.24 -21.08
C TRP A 204 -0.94 21.71 -21.41
#